data_169c685b0b18b00f7dcfe70e7379b0e2
#
_entry.id   169c685b0b18b00f7dcfe70e7379b0e2
#
_cell.length_a   1.000
_cell.length_b   1.000
_cell.length_c   1.000
_cell.angle_alpha   90.00
_cell.angle_beta   90.00
_cell.angle_gamma   90.00
#
_symmetry.space_group_name_H-M   'P 1'
#
loop_
_entity.id
_entity.type
_entity.pdbx_description
1 polymer ?
#
loop_
_entity_poly.entity_id
_entity_poly.type
_entity_poly.pdbx_seq_one_letter_code
_entity_poly.pdbx_strand_id
1 'polypeptide(L)'
;MVAVVEQYTLRQYMDKNPEGKLRDIVTDMLYDDIVSLRIAPGTKLNVNQLASSLGISRTPVAEAITRLSEIGFVVTHPGQNGSFVLDLSLIHI
;
A
#
# COMPACT_ATOMS: atom_id res chain seq x y z
N MET A 1 11.03 -3.51 -9.35
CA MET A 1 10.32 -2.26 -9.63
C MET A 1 9.70 -1.72 -8.37
N VAL A 2 9.86 -0.46 -8.12
CA VAL A 2 9.30 0.19 -6.95
C VAL A 2 7.88 0.68 -7.28
N ALA A 3 6.95 0.48 -6.35
CA ALA A 3 5.59 0.98 -6.53
C ALA A 3 5.61 2.51 -6.54
N VAL A 4 5.06 3.10 -7.61
CA VAL A 4 4.91 4.55 -7.71
C VAL A 4 3.43 4.85 -7.54
N VAL A 5 3.11 5.55 -6.45
CA VAL A 5 1.74 5.98 -6.16
C VAL A 5 1.75 7.50 -6.19
N GLU A 6 0.93 8.08 -7.05
CA GLU A 6 0.93 9.51 -7.28
C GLU A 6 0.03 10.23 -6.29
N GLN A 7 0.45 11.44 -5.89
CA GLN A 7 -0.33 12.31 -5.00
C GLN A 7 -1.73 12.57 -5.55
N TYR A 8 -1.82 12.67 -6.84
CA TYR A 8 -3.06 12.90 -7.55
C TYR A 8 -4.07 11.76 -7.27
N THR A 9 -3.60 10.52 -7.26
CA THR A 9 -4.45 9.36 -6.95
C THR A 9 -4.93 9.42 -5.51
N LEU A 10 -4.04 9.74 -4.59
CA LEU A 10 -4.40 9.88 -3.18
C LEU A 10 -5.48 10.94 -3.00
N ARG A 11 -5.34 12.08 -3.68
CA ARG A 11 -6.31 13.17 -3.58
C ARG A 11 -7.69 12.72 -4.04
N GLN A 12 -7.78 11.91 -5.10
CA GLN A 12 -9.06 11.38 -5.55
C GLN A 12 -9.74 10.54 -4.50
N TYR A 13 -8.97 9.69 -3.80
CA TYR A 13 -9.52 8.87 -2.72
C TYR A 13 -9.94 9.73 -1.52
N MET A 14 -9.18 10.77 -1.21
CA MET A 14 -9.53 11.70 -0.14
C MET A 14 -10.83 12.45 -0.45
N ASP A 15 -11.02 12.85 -1.71
CA ASP A 15 -12.24 13.55 -2.13
C ASP A 15 -13.47 12.65 -2.03
N LYS A 16 -13.31 11.36 -2.28
CA LYS A 16 -14.40 10.40 -2.16
C LYS A 16 -14.76 10.11 -0.70
N ASN A 17 -13.83 10.33 0.21
CA ASN A 17 -14.02 9.99 1.62
C ASN A 17 -13.44 11.09 2.51
N PRO A 18 -14.04 12.30 2.48
CA PRO A 18 -13.47 13.47 3.15
C PRO A 18 -13.39 13.34 4.66
N GLU A 19 -14.19 12.46 5.26
CA GLU A 19 -14.17 12.23 6.70
C GLU A 19 -13.33 11.02 7.09
N GLY A 20 -12.77 10.30 6.10
CA GLY A 20 -11.98 9.12 6.34
C GLY A 20 -10.63 9.43 6.94
N LYS A 21 -10.13 8.51 7.76
CA LYS A 21 -8.76 8.62 8.27
C LYS A 21 -7.78 8.36 7.14
N LEU A 22 -6.67 9.07 7.15
CA LEU A 22 -5.68 8.97 6.09
C LEU A 22 -5.15 7.52 5.95
N ARG A 23 -4.95 6.82 7.06
CA ARG A 23 -4.52 5.41 7.01
C ARG A 23 -5.50 4.52 6.27
N ASP A 24 -6.80 4.74 6.44
CA ASP A 24 -7.83 3.96 5.77
C ASP A 24 -7.87 4.28 4.28
N ILE A 25 -7.72 5.56 3.95
CA ILE A 25 -7.67 6.01 2.56
C ILE A 25 -6.48 5.41 1.84
N VAL A 26 -5.30 5.43 2.47
CA VAL A 26 -4.08 4.84 1.90
C VAL A 26 -4.25 3.33 1.75
N THR A 27 -4.86 2.67 2.74
CA THR A 27 -5.12 1.23 2.68
C THR A 27 -5.99 0.88 1.47
N ASP A 28 -7.09 1.61 1.28
CA ASP A 28 -8.01 1.37 0.16
C ASP A 28 -7.31 1.59 -1.18
N MET A 29 -6.51 2.65 -1.28
CA MET A 29 -5.78 2.96 -2.50
C MET A 29 -4.79 1.85 -2.85
N LEU A 30 -3.99 1.42 -1.88
CA LEU A 30 -3.01 0.35 -2.10
C LEU A 30 -3.70 -0.97 -2.40
N TYR A 31 -4.79 -1.27 -1.70
CA TYR A 31 -5.57 -2.47 -1.94
C TYR A 31 -6.06 -2.51 -3.39
N ASP A 32 -6.65 -1.42 -3.87
CA ASP A 32 -7.15 -1.35 -5.23
C ASP A 32 -6.02 -1.51 -6.25
N ASP A 33 -4.86 -0.92 -5.98
CA ASP A 33 -3.72 -1.02 -6.87
C ASP A 33 -3.14 -2.43 -6.91
N ILE A 34 -3.16 -3.15 -5.79
CA ILE A 34 -2.70 -4.54 -5.73
C ILE A 34 -3.67 -5.46 -6.48
N VAL A 35 -4.96 -5.31 -6.22
CA VAL A 35 -5.98 -6.16 -6.82
C VAL A 35 -6.07 -5.95 -8.33
N SER A 36 -5.91 -4.71 -8.78
CA SER A 36 -5.96 -4.38 -10.22
C SER A 36 -4.63 -4.62 -10.94
N LEU A 37 -3.60 -5.09 -10.20
CA LEU A 37 -2.26 -5.35 -10.73
C LEU A 37 -1.53 -4.09 -11.21
N ARG A 38 -1.97 -2.92 -10.79
CA ARG A 38 -1.18 -1.69 -11.01
C ARG A 38 0.11 -1.73 -10.18
N ILE A 39 0.06 -2.38 -9.01
CA ILE A 39 1.26 -2.76 -8.28
C ILE A 39 1.46 -4.25 -8.53
N ALA A 40 2.58 -4.60 -9.17
CA ALA A 40 2.85 -5.98 -9.55
C ALA A 40 3.12 -6.86 -8.33
N PRO A 41 2.75 -8.15 -8.38
CA PRO A 41 3.14 -9.11 -7.34
C PRO A 41 4.65 -9.12 -7.15
N GLY A 42 5.09 -9.24 -5.89
CA GLY A 42 6.51 -9.22 -5.55
C GLY A 42 7.10 -7.83 -5.43
N THR A 43 6.35 -6.78 -5.71
CA THR A 43 6.82 -5.41 -5.57
C THR A 43 7.10 -5.09 -4.11
N LYS A 44 8.25 -4.48 -3.85
CA LYS A 44 8.60 -4.03 -2.52
C LYS A 44 7.87 -2.71 -2.21
N LEU A 45 7.19 -2.68 -1.07
CA LEU A 45 6.55 -1.47 -0.57
C LEU A 45 7.43 -0.87 0.51
N ASN A 46 7.95 0.31 0.26
CA ASN A 46 8.81 1.03 1.19
C ASN A 46 8.04 2.21 1.78
N VAL A 47 7.92 2.23 3.12
CA VAL A 47 7.15 3.26 3.83
C VAL A 47 7.69 4.66 3.50
N ASN A 48 9.01 4.82 3.52
CA ASN A 48 9.61 6.14 3.28
C ASN A 48 9.34 6.64 1.87
N GLN A 49 9.47 5.76 0.88
CA GLN A 49 9.22 6.12 -0.52
C GLN A 49 7.76 6.44 -0.77
N LEU A 50 6.85 5.63 -0.22
CA LEU A 50 5.42 5.86 -0.39
C LEU A 50 5.00 7.17 0.28
N ALA A 51 5.46 7.40 1.50
CA ALA A 51 5.14 8.64 2.22
C ALA A 51 5.65 9.85 1.45
N SER A 52 6.86 9.78 0.93
CA SER A 52 7.45 10.85 0.14
C SER A 52 6.67 11.08 -1.16
N SER A 53 6.31 10.02 -1.86
CA SER A 53 5.56 10.10 -3.11
C SER A 53 4.16 10.68 -2.89
N LEU A 54 3.53 10.33 -1.78
CA LEU A 54 2.19 10.81 -1.46
C LEU A 54 2.18 12.19 -0.79
N GLY A 55 3.34 12.64 -0.32
CA GLY A 55 3.42 13.93 0.37
C GLY A 55 2.80 13.92 1.76
N ILE A 56 2.84 12.78 2.45
CA ILE A 56 2.25 12.60 3.78
C ILE A 56 3.30 12.03 4.74
N SER A 57 2.94 11.98 6.03
CA SER A 57 3.83 11.38 7.03
C SER A 57 3.91 9.87 6.86
N ARG A 58 4.91 9.26 7.50
CA ARG A 58 5.12 7.80 7.41
C ARG A 58 4.09 7.01 8.19
N THR A 59 3.56 7.56 9.26
CA THR A 59 2.67 6.84 10.17
C THR A 59 1.44 6.24 9.46
N PRO A 60 0.63 7.02 8.71
CA PRO A 60 -0.53 6.42 8.05
C PRO A 60 -0.13 5.39 6.98
N VAL A 61 1.02 5.57 6.33
CA VAL A 61 1.50 4.60 5.35
C VAL A 61 1.89 3.29 6.03
N ALA A 62 2.63 3.37 7.15
CA ALA A 62 3.02 2.19 7.91
C ALA A 62 1.79 1.44 8.43
N GLU A 63 0.79 2.16 8.93
CA GLU A 63 -0.44 1.54 9.41
C GLU A 63 -1.21 0.86 8.28
N ALA A 64 -1.24 1.47 7.09
CA ALA A 64 -1.90 0.89 5.93
C ALA A 64 -1.21 -0.41 5.50
N ILE A 65 0.12 -0.42 5.46
CA ILE A 65 0.89 -1.61 5.10
C ILE A 65 0.68 -2.72 6.13
N THR A 66 0.64 -2.37 7.42
CA THR A 66 0.36 -3.34 8.48
C THR A 66 -1.00 -3.97 8.29
N ARG A 67 -2.01 -3.17 7.97
CA ARG A 67 -3.36 -3.69 7.74
C ARG A 67 -3.42 -4.61 6.53
N LEU A 68 -2.73 -4.25 5.43
CA LEU A 68 -2.64 -5.12 4.25
C LEU A 68 -1.93 -6.43 4.56
N SER A 69 -0.94 -6.40 5.45
CA SER A 69 -0.25 -7.59 5.92
C SER A 69 -1.20 -8.49 6.71
N GLU A 70 -2.04 -7.91 7.55
CA GLU A 70 -3.01 -8.65 8.36
C GLU A 70 -4.04 -9.38 7.50
N ILE A 71 -4.45 -8.77 6.39
CA ILE A 71 -5.42 -9.40 5.49
C ILE A 71 -4.79 -10.27 4.41
N GLY A 72 -3.45 -10.39 4.42
CA GLY A 72 -2.74 -11.34 3.59
C GLY A 72 -2.32 -10.86 2.21
N PHE A 73 -2.43 -9.56 1.91
CA PHE A 73 -2.02 -9.02 0.61
C PHE A 73 -0.55 -8.61 0.56
N VAL A 74 0.07 -8.46 1.72
CA VAL A 74 1.45 -8.00 1.86
C VAL A 74 2.15 -8.89 2.88
N VAL A 75 3.42 -9.21 2.63
CA VAL A 75 4.25 -10.02 3.52
C VAL A 75 5.46 -9.19 3.95
N THR A 76 5.72 -9.15 5.25
CA THR A 76 6.91 -8.51 5.80
C THR A 76 7.92 -9.58 6.16
N HIS A 77 9.13 -9.47 5.61
CA HIS A 77 10.21 -10.41 5.90
C HIS A 77 11.13 -9.88 6.99
N PRO A 78 11.30 -10.59 8.10
CA PRO A 78 12.25 -10.20 9.13
C PRO A 78 13.67 -10.08 8.55
N GLY A 79 14.37 -9.03 8.92
CA GLY A 79 15.71 -8.79 8.43
C GLY A 79 15.82 -8.10 7.09
N GLN A 80 14.71 -7.91 6.39
CA GLN A 80 14.65 -7.13 5.17
C GLN A 80 13.84 -5.86 5.42
N ASN A 81 14.36 -4.72 4.95
CA ASN A 81 13.69 -3.45 5.17
C ASN A 81 12.58 -3.26 4.16
N GLY A 82 11.40 -3.78 4.46
CA GLY A 82 10.25 -3.54 3.62
C GLY A 82 9.26 -4.68 3.62
N SER A 83 8.14 -4.42 3.00
CA SER A 83 7.06 -5.37 2.82
C SER A 83 6.91 -5.64 1.33
N PHE A 84 6.48 -6.86 0.99
CA PHE A 84 6.37 -7.29 -0.40
C PHE A 84 4.93 -7.64 -0.72
N VAL A 85 4.48 -7.24 -1.88
CA VAL A 85 3.14 -7.60 -2.35
C VAL A 85 3.11 -9.09 -2.63
N LEU A 86 2.14 -9.79 -2.01
CA LEU A 86 1.99 -11.21 -2.19
C LEU A 86 1.48 -11.52 -3.59
N ASP A 87 2.04 -12.56 -4.21
CA ASP A 87 1.54 -13.03 -5.49
C ASP A 87 0.29 -13.88 -5.25
N LEU A 88 -0.86 -13.29 -5.53
CA LEU A 88 -2.15 -13.93 -5.29
C LEU A 88 -2.34 -15.19 -6.13
N SER A 89 -1.62 -15.30 -7.25
CA SER A 89 -1.73 -16.50 -8.10
C SER A 89 -1.09 -17.73 -7.44
N LEU A 90 -0.26 -17.54 -6.41
CA LEU A 90 0.36 -18.61 -5.66
C LEU A 90 -0.50 -19.09 -4.49
N ILE A 91 -1.60 -18.42 -4.21
CA ILE A 91 -2.50 -18.82 -3.15
C ILE A 91 -3.47 -19.84 -3.72
N HIS A 92 -3.22 -21.10 -3.41
CA HIS A 92 -4.13 -22.17 -3.75
C HIS A 92 -4.98 -22.51 -2.53
N ILE A 93 -6.23 -22.36 -2.73
CA ILE A 93 -7.21 -22.74 -1.70
C ILE A 93 -7.82 -24.07 -2.06
#